data_adae59706d8ff6549b2697f4092bb7e3
#
_entry.id   adae59706d8ff6549b2697f4092bb7e3
#
_cell.length_a   1.000
_cell.length_b   1.000
_cell.length_c   1.000
_cell.angle_alpha   90.00
_cell.angle_beta   90.00
_cell.angle_gamma   90.00
#
_symmetry.space_group_name_H-M   'P 1'
#
loop_
_entity.id
_entity.type
_entity.pdbx_description
1 polymer ?
#
loop_
_entity_poly.entity_id
_entity_poly.type
_entity_poly.pdbx_seq_one_letter_code
_entity_poly.pdbx_strand_id
1 'polypeptide(L)'
;MAKNVIIGQSGGPTAVINSSLAGVYKAACSLGADKVYGMKYGIEGLLKEEMLELNVLLDDRMSIELLKRTPSSYLGSCRYKLPDPDVDSTPFIKLFTLFDKYDICAVFYIGGNDSMDTIAKLSRYGERVGSSVRFIGVPKTIDNDLCLTDHTPGYGSAAKYIATILKEVIRDSSVYDIRSVTVAEIMGRHAGWLAGAACLAGGDDCEGPDLILLPEVPFDQDKFLAKVDELQRRKSNVIIAASEGVKTADGTYLCDLVSTAGQLDAFGHKAVLSGTSRYLSDLIHDKLNC
;
A
#
# COMPACT_ATOMS: atom_id res chain seq x y z
N MET A 1 -8.51 -9.31 35.54
CA MET A 1 -9.12 -7.99 35.37
C MET A 1 -9.20 -7.74 33.88
N ALA A 2 -10.38 -7.44 33.38
CA ALA A 2 -10.56 -7.02 32.01
C ALA A 2 -9.79 -5.70 31.82
N LYS A 3 -9.17 -5.52 30.67
CA LYS A 3 -8.32 -4.36 30.40
C LYS A 3 -8.68 -3.82 29.00
N ASN A 4 -8.38 -2.55 28.79
CA ASN A 4 -8.68 -1.89 27.55
C ASN A 4 -7.67 -2.23 26.45
N VAL A 5 -8.13 -2.19 25.20
CA VAL A 5 -7.33 -2.40 24.00
C VAL A 5 -7.38 -1.15 23.15
N ILE A 6 -6.29 -0.81 22.48
CA ILE A 6 -6.27 0.29 21.52
C ILE A 6 -5.78 -0.18 20.16
N ILE A 7 -6.44 0.30 19.09
CA ILE A 7 -6.17 -0.09 17.70
C ILE A 7 -5.87 1.17 16.89
N GLY A 8 -4.77 1.17 16.13
CA GLY A 8 -4.42 2.24 15.21
C GLY A 8 -4.32 1.74 13.77
N GLN A 9 -4.52 2.67 12.83
CA GLN A 9 -4.30 2.48 11.40
C GLN A 9 -3.26 3.49 10.93
N SER A 10 -2.36 3.08 10.02
CA SER A 10 -1.39 3.99 9.43
C SER A 10 -0.89 3.54 8.06
N GLY A 11 -0.19 4.44 7.37
CA GLY A 11 0.30 4.24 6.01
C GLY A 11 -0.79 4.41 4.95
N GLY A 12 -0.51 3.97 3.72
CA GLY A 12 -1.46 4.05 2.61
C GLY A 12 -2.70 3.19 2.87
N PRO A 13 -3.93 3.73 2.69
CA PRO A 13 -5.14 2.94 2.85
C PRO A 13 -5.24 1.87 1.77
N THR A 14 -5.84 0.72 2.13
CA THR A 14 -6.10 -0.42 1.24
C THR A 14 -7.49 -0.96 1.47
N ALA A 15 -8.00 -1.78 0.57
CA ALA A 15 -9.31 -2.41 0.72
C ALA A 15 -9.43 -3.28 2.00
N VAL A 16 -8.31 -3.78 2.54
CA VAL A 16 -8.31 -4.68 3.70
C VAL A 16 -8.22 -3.94 5.04
N ILE A 17 -7.75 -2.69 5.08
CA ILE A 17 -7.35 -2.06 6.35
C ILE A 17 -8.50 -1.96 7.36
N ASN A 18 -9.72 -1.69 6.88
CA ASN A 18 -10.91 -1.65 7.73
C ASN A 18 -11.42 -3.04 8.10
N SER A 19 -11.23 -4.04 7.24
CA SER A 19 -11.53 -5.44 7.58
C SER A 19 -10.61 -5.96 8.69
N SER A 20 -9.32 -5.57 8.65
CA SER A 20 -8.37 -5.86 9.74
C SER A 20 -8.80 -5.19 11.04
N LEU A 21 -9.23 -3.91 11.00
CA LEU A 21 -9.76 -3.20 12.17
C LEU A 21 -10.99 -3.93 12.75
N ALA A 22 -11.94 -4.32 11.90
CA ALA A 22 -13.13 -5.07 12.32
C ALA A 22 -12.76 -6.43 12.94
N GLY A 23 -11.75 -7.11 12.39
CA GLY A 23 -11.26 -8.40 12.92
C GLY A 23 -10.64 -8.26 14.31
N VAL A 24 -9.74 -7.28 14.49
CA VAL A 24 -9.12 -7.00 15.80
C VAL A 24 -10.18 -6.58 16.83
N TYR A 25 -11.11 -5.70 16.45
CA TYR A 25 -12.21 -5.26 17.31
C TYR A 25 -13.04 -6.45 17.81
N LYS A 26 -13.49 -7.32 16.90
CA LYS A 26 -14.28 -8.51 17.25
C LYS A 26 -13.52 -9.47 18.16
N ALA A 27 -12.24 -9.70 17.88
CA ALA A 27 -11.40 -10.57 18.69
C ALA A 27 -11.20 -9.98 20.10
N ALA A 28 -10.94 -8.68 20.22
CA ALA A 28 -10.79 -8.00 21.51
C ALA A 28 -12.05 -8.12 22.36
N CYS A 29 -13.23 -7.85 21.77
CA CYS A 29 -14.52 -8.01 22.46
C CYS A 29 -14.76 -9.47 22.88
N SER A 30 -14.48 -10.44 22.01
CA SER A 30 -14.67 -11.87 22.31
C SER A 30 -13.75 -12.38 23.43
N LEU A 31 -12.59 -11.76 23.59
CA LEU A 31 -11.62 -12.06 24.65
C LEU A 31 -11.88 -11.27 25.94
N GLY A 32 -12.96 -10.50 26.00
CA GLY A 32 -13.43 -9.79 27.20
C GLY A 32 -12.69 -8.49 27.46
N ALA A 33 -12.27 -7.76 26.44
CA ALA A 33 -11.82 -6.39 26.61
C ALA A 33 -12.97 -5.51 27.12
N ASP A 34 -12.70 -4.67 28.15
CA ASP A 34 -13.71 -3.76 28.69
C ASP A 34 -14.05 -2.67 27.69
N LYS A 35 -13.03 -2.01 27.16
CA LYS A 35 -13.14 -1.00 26.12
C LYS A 35 -12.13 -1.25 25.00
N VAL A 36 -12.57 -0.97 23.79
CA VAL A 36 -11.72 -0.98 22.61
C VAL A 36 -11.68 0.45 22.03
N TYR A 37 -10.50 1.05 22.08
CA TYR A 37 -10.27 2.38 21.55
C TYR A 37 -9.70 2.32 20.13
N GLY A 38 -10.04 3.30 19.31
CA GLY A 38 -9.44 3.55 18.00
C GLY A 38 -8.59 4.82 18.03
N MET A 39 -7.32 4.76 17.65
CA MET A 39 -6.45 5.93 17.49
C MET A 39 -6.90 6.71 16.24
N LYS A 40 -7.39 7.94 16.40
CA LYS A 40 -7.59 8.81 15.24
C LYS A 40 -6.21 9.24 14.70
N TYR A 41 -6.02 9.10 13.40
CA TYR A 41 -4.75 9.44 12.73
C TYR A 41 -3.52 8.74 13.34
N GLY A 42 -3.68 7.50 13.75
CA GLY A 42 -2.60 6.65 14.25
C GLY A 42 -1.87 7.20 15.48
N ILE A 43 -0.56 6.97 15.55
CA ILE A 43 0.28 7.42 16.68
C ILE A 43 0.31 8.94 16.81
N GLU A 44 0.26 9.67 15.71
CA GLU A 44 0.28 11.15 15.75
C GLU A 44 -0.95 11.70 16.46
N GLY A 45 -2.14 11.19 16.18
CA GLY A 45 -3.36 11.58 16.88
C GLY A 45 -3.38 11.08 18.32
N LEU A 46 -2.88 9.87 18.58
CA LEU A 46 -2.77 9.37 19.96
C LEU A 46 -1.89 10.28 20.82
N LEU A 47 -0.78 10.80 20.29
CA LEU A 47 0.04 11.79 20.97
C LEU A 47 -0.73 13.08 21.31
N LYS A 48 -1.84 13.36 20.63
CA LYS A 48 -2.75 14.49 20.90
C LYS A 48 -3.98 14.05 21.72
N GLU A 49 -4.03 12.79 22.17
CA GLU A 49 -5.17 12.15 22.84
C GLU A 49 -6.45 12.08 21.97
N GLU A 50 -6.29 12.05 20.64
CA GLU A 50 -7.41 11.90 19.72
C GLU A 50 -7.77 10.42 19.55
N MET A 51 -8.81 9.98 20.26
CA MET A 51 -9.27 8.59 20.27
C MET A 51 -10.79 8.50 20.15
N LEU A 52 -11.26 7.36 19.67
CA LEU A 52 -12.68 7.00 19.58
C LEU A 52 -12.92 5.73 20.41
N GLU A 53 -14.02 5.67 21.14
CA GLU A 53 -14.47 4.43 21.79
C GLU A 53 -15.24 3.60 20.76
N LEU A 54 -14.63 2.52 20.25
CA LEU A 54 -15.18 1.71 19.17
C LEU A 54 -16.41 0.90 19.61
N ASN A 55 -16.55 0.57 20.89
CA ASN A 55 -17.71 -0.12 21.42
C ASN A 55 -19.01 0.67 21.20
N VAL A 56 -18.93 2.01 21.19
CA VAL A 56 -20.07 2.90 20.93
C VAL A 56 -20.40 2.99 19.44
N LEU A 57 -19.35 2.92 18.58
CA LEU A 57 -19.49 3.13 17.14
C LEU A 57 -19.78 1.84 16.38
N LEU A 58 -19.39 0.70 16.94
CA LEU A 58 -19.49 -0.63 16.35
C LEU A 58 -20.32 -1.54 17.26
N ASP A 59 -21.42 -1.03 17.76
CA ASP A 59 -22.28 -1.66 18.77
C ASP A 59 -23.13 -2.80 18.18
N ASP A 60 -23.33 -2.83 16.87
CA ASP A 60 -24.12 -3.83 16.19
C ASP A 60 -23.35 -4.55 15.06
N ARG A 61 -23.94 -5.66 14.61
CA ARG A 61 -23.39 -6.47 13.51
C ARG A 61 -23.35 -5.69 12.19
N MET A 62 -24.33 -4.83 11.92
CA MET A 62 -24.44 -4.10 10.67
C MET A 62 -23.31 -3.07 10.55
N SER A 63 -23.04 -2.32 11.62
CA SER A 63 -21.94 -1.35 11.68
C SER A 63 -20.59 -2.00 11.39
N ILE A 64 -20.36 -3.20 11.93
CA ILE A 64 -19.13 -3.98 11.67
C ILE A 64 -19.07 -4.45 10.21
N GLU A 65 -20.15 -4.92 9.63
CA GLU A 65 -20.18 -5.35 8.22
C GLU A 65 -20.05 -4.16 7.26
N LEU A 66 -20.59 -3.01 7.60
CA LEU A 66 -20.38 -1.76 6.86
C LEU A 66 -18.91 -1.31 6.93
N LEU A 67 -18.29 -1.35 8.12
CA LEU A 67 -16.89 -1.01 8.29
C LEU A 67 -15.99 -1.84 7.35
N LYS A 68 -16.20 -3.15 7.23
CA LYS A 68 -15.43 -4.02 6.35
C LYS A 68 -15.50 -3.63 4.87
N ARG A 69 -16.58 -2.97 4.46
CA ARG A 69 -16.83 -2.54 3.08
C ARG A 69 -16.55 -1.06 2.85
N THR A 70 -16.28 -0.31 3.91
CA THR A 70 -15.95 1.11 3.85
C THR A 70 -14.55 1.26 3.23
N PRO A 71 -14.42 2.02 2.13
CA PRO A 71 -13.12 2.29 1.54
C PRO A 71 -12.28 3.20 2.42
N SER A 72 -10.97 3.24 2.15
CA SER A 72 -10.00 4.05 2.88
C SER A 72 -9.80 3.60 4.33
N SER A 73 -9.22 4.44 5.17
CA SER A 73 -8.89 4.16 6.57
C SER A 73 -9.91 4.81 7.49
N TYR A 74 -10.72 4.03 8.18
CA TYR A 74 -11.82 4.51 9.02
C TYR A 74 -11.34 5.41 10.17
N LEU A 75 -10.22 5.06 10.79
CA LEU A 75 -9.62 5.86 11.87
C LEU A 75 -8.75 7.02 11.35
N GLY A 76 -8.67 7.20 10.04
CA GLY A 76 -7.66 8.05 9.43
C GLY A 76 -6.29 7.37 9.39
N SER A 77 -5.30 8.06 8.88
CA SER A 77 -3.93 7.55 8.75
C SER A 77 -2.91 8.63 9.11
N CYS A 78 -1.69 8.22 9.43
CA CYS A 78 -0.55 9.12 9.55
C CYS A 78 0.69 8.48 8.92
N ARG A 79 1.69 9.30 8.66
CA ARG A 79 3.03 8.88 8.24
C ARG A 79 4.10 9.30 9.26
N TYR A 80 3.68 9.46 10.52
CA TYR A 80 4.57 9.81 11.61
C TYR A 80 5.54 8.67 11.88
N LYS A 81 6.83 8.97 11.85
CA LYS A 81 7.90 8.04 12.21
C LYS A 81 8.34 8.32 13.65
N LEU A 82 8.15 7.34 14.52
CA LEU A 82 8.75 7.40 15.85
C LEU A 82 10.27 7.43 15.71
N PRO A 83 10.96 8.33 16.45
CA PRO A 83 12.42 8.32 16.52
C PRO A 83 12.94 6.99 17.07
N ASP A 84 14.24 6.78 17.05
CA ASP A 84 14.83 5.68 17.83
C ASP A 84 14.70 6.03 19.31
N PRO A 85 14.18 5.12 20.19
CA PRO A 85 14.00 5.40 21.59
C PRO A 85 15.31 5.67 22.35
N ASP A 86 16.46 5.32 21.77
CA ASP A 86 17.78 5.60 22.32
C ASP A 86 18.27 7.01 21.96
N VAL A 87 17.67 7.65 20.94
CA VAL A 87 17.98 9.01 20.49
C VAL A 87 17.01 10.01 21.12
N ASP A 88 15.70 9.72 21.07
CA ASP A 88 14.66 10.55 21.68
C ASP A 88 13.53 9.68 22.25
N SER A 89 13.49 9.59 23.58
CA SER A 89 12.47 8.85 24.30
C SER A 89 11.20 9.66 24.62
N THR A 90 11.17 10.96 24.34
CA THR A 90 10.06 11.85 24.70
C THR A 90 8.69 11.38 24.19
N PRO A 91 8.53 10.98 22.90
CA PRO A 91 7.25 10.48 22.41
C PRO A 91 6.83 9.18 23.10
N PHE A 92 7.80 8.32 23.44
CA PHE A 92 7.54 7.04 24.11
C PHE A 92 7.02 7.27 25.53
N ILE A 93 7.68 8.15 26.31
CA ILE A 93 7.24 8.52 27.67
C ILE A 93 5.77 8.98 27.63
N LYS A 94 5.44 9.85 26.67
CA LYS A 94 4.07 10.35 26.52
C LYS A 94 3.08 9.22 26.18
N LEU A 95 3.41 8.35 25.22
CA LEU A 95 2.56 7.22 24.82
C LEU A 95 2.33 6.26 25.99
N PHE A 96 3.37 5.90 26.74
CA PHE A 96 3.25 4.98 27.85
C PHE A 96 2.45 5.60 29.01
N THR A 97 2.59 6.91 29.27
CA THR A 97 1.72 7.63 30.20
C THR A 97 0.25 7.57 29.78
N LEU A 98 -0.04 7.64 28.46
CA LEU A 98 -1.40 7.48 27.96
C LEU A 98 -1.89 6.04 28.08
N PHE A 99 -1.04 5.05 27.85
CA PHE A 99 -1.41 3.65 28.05
C PHE A 99 -1.79 3.35 29.49
N ASP A 100 -1.03 3.90 30.44
CA ASP A 100 -1.35 3.78 31.86
C ASP A 100 -2.64 4.54 32.22
N LYS A 101 -2.80 5.78 31.73
CA LYS A 101 -4.00 6.61 31.96
C LYS A 101 -5.29 5.93 31.51
N TYR A 102 -5.26 5.20 30.42
CA TYR A 102 -6.41 4.52 29.81
C TYR A 102 -6.47 3.02 30.07
N ASP A 103 -5.65 2.50 30.98
CA ASP A 103 -5.62 1.07 31.34
C ASP A 103 -5.42 0.15 30.13
N ILE A 104 -4.58 0.55 29.19
CA ILE A 104 -4.33 -0.18 27.95
C ILE A 104 -3.43 -1.39 28.23
N CYS A 105 -3.91 -2.61 27.92
CA CYS A 105 -3.13 -3.83 28.04
C CYS A 105 -2.55 -4.32 26.71
N ALA A 106 -3.12 -3.89 25.59
CA ALA A 106 -2.64 -4.27 24.27
C ALA A 106 -2.84 -3.14 23.26
N VAL A 107 -1.83 -2.96 22.41
CA VAL A 107 -1.82 -2.01 21.29
C VAL A 107 -1.75 -2.81 20.01
N PHE A 108 -2.73 -2.64 19.13
CA PHE A 108 -2.72 -3.19 17.77
C PHE A 108 -2.49 -2.05 16.78
N TYR A 109 -1.55 -2.23 15.86
CA TYR A 109 -1.25 -1.22 14.86
C TYR A 109 -1.27 -1.84 13.46
N ILE A 110 -2.23 -1.39 12.66
CA ILE A 110 -2.51 -1.93 11.33
C ILE A 110 -1.81 -1.04 10.29
N GLY A 111 -0.90 -1.60 9.51
CA GLY A 111 -0.24 -0.79 8.50
C GLY A 111 0.90 -1.50 7.76
N GLY A 112 1.67 -0.72 7.00
CA GLY A 112 2.83 -1.18 6.23
C GLY A 112 4.12 -1.22 7.04
N ASN A 113 5.27 -1.20 6.34
CA ASN A 113 6.60 -1.34 6.92
C ASN A 113 6.89 -0.32 8.05
N ASP A 114 6.59 0.96 7.85
CA ASP A 114 6.78 2.00 8.88
C ASP A 114 5.91 1.75 10.12
N SER A 115 4.73 1.14 9.94
CA SER A 115 3.85 0.78 11.06
C SER A 115 4.42 -0.39 11.87
N MET A 116 5.02 -1.35 11.19
CA MET A 116 5.68 -2.49 11.84
C MET A 116 6.94 -2.03 12.58
N ASP A 117 7.71 -1.10 12.02
CA ASP A 117 8.84 -0.45 12.70
C ASP A 117 8.38 0.30 13.96
N THR A 118 7.25 1.01 13.88
CA THR A 118 6.64 1.69 15.03
C THR A 118 6.34 0.70 16.16
N ILE A 119 5.71 -0.43 15.85
CA ILE A 119 5.40 -1.47 16.84
C ILE A 119 6.67 -2.10 17.43
N ALA A 120 7.68 -2.36 16.61
CA ALA A 120 8.95 -2.90 17.07
C ALA A 120 9.65 -1.95 18.06
N LYS A 121 9.65 -0.64 17.75
CA LYS A 121 10.20 0.40 18.66
C LYS A 121 9.43 0.50 19.97
N LEU A 122 8.08 0.45 19.91
CA LEU A 122 7.23 0.47 21.10
C LEU A 122 7.46 -0.77 21.97
N SER A 123 7.57 -1.95 21.38
CA SER A 123 7.87 -3.20 22.09
C SER A 123 9.22 -3.12 22.80
N ARG A 124 10.27 -2.72 22.07
CA ARG A 124 11.63 -2.56 22.63
C ARG A 124 11.67 -1.56 23.78
N TYR A 125 10.97 -0.43 23.65
CA TYR A 125 10.88 0.54 24.73
C TYR A 125 10.08 -0.01 25.92
N GLY A 126 8.97 -0.72 25.66
CA GLY A 126 8.15 -1.36 26.69
C GLY A 126 8.93 -2.37 27.53
N GLU A 127 9.73 -3.22 26.89
CA GLU A 127 10.62 -4.18 27.57
C GLU A 127 11.63 -3.43 28.48
N ARG A 128 12.23 -2.36 27.98
CA ARG A 128 13.20 -1.55 28.74
C ARG A 128 12.62 -0.93 29.99
N VAL A 129 11.36 -0.49 29.95
CA VAL A 129 10.70 0.15 31.12
C VAL A 129 9.88 -0.83 31.96
N GLY A 130 9.90 -2.13 31.64
CA GLY A 130 9.16 -3.15 32.35
C GLY A 130 7.64 -3.05 32.21
N SER A 131 7.14 -2.52 31.11
CA SER A 131 5.71 -2.39 30.83
C SER A 131 5.07 -3.75 30.53
N SER A 132 3.85 -3.96 31.02
CA SER A 132 3.04 -5.16 30.75
C SER A 132 2.19 -5.04 29.47
N VAL A 133 2.23 -3.91 28.79
CA VAL A 133 1.48 -3.65 27.54
C VAL A 133 2.04 -4.54 26.42
N ARG A 134 1.15 -5.18 25.68
CA ARG A 134 1.51 -6.01 24.52
C ARG A 134 1.37 -5.19 23.24
N PHE A 135 2.37 -5.28 22.36
CA PHE A 135 2.40 -4.58 21.08
C PHE A 135 2.29 -5.58 19.94
N ILE A 136 1.27 -5.46 19.12
CA ILE A 136 0.95 -6.38 18.04
C ILE A 136 0.82 -5.60 16.72
N GLY A 137 1.69 -5.90 15.76
CA GLY A 137 1.57 -5.41 14.39
C GLY A 137 0.59 -6.26 13.59
N VAL A 138 -0.26 -5.60 12.82
CA VAL A 138 -1.16 -6.24 11.87
C VAL A 138 -0.77 -5.77 10.47
N PRO A 139 0.04 -6.55 9.74
CA PRO A 139 0.59 -6.10 8.47
C PRO A 139 -0.46 -6.01 7.38
N LYS A 140 -0.30 -5.02 6.49
CA LYS A 140 -1.01 -4.89 5.23
C LYS A 140 -0.09 -4.29 4.18
N THR A 141 -0.15 -4.81 2.97
CA THR A 141 0.49 -4.26 1.78
C THR A 141 -0.20 -4.78 0.54
N ILE A 142 -0.24 -3.97 -0.53
CA ILE A 142 -0.69 -4.43 -1.84
C ILE A 142 0.47 -4.99 -2.68
N ASP A 143 1.71 -4.73 -2.29
CA ASP A 143 2.90 -5.07 -3.08
C ASP A 143 3.23 -6.56 -3.07
N ASN A 144 2.59 -7.33 -2.18
CA ASN A 144 2.82 -8.77 -1.98
C ASN A 144 4.28 -9.11 -1.62
N ASP A 145 4.91 -8.25 -0.82
CA ASP A 145 6.35 -8.28 -0.51
C ASP A 145 6.69 -8.72 0.92
N LEU A 146 5.73 -9.34 1.63
CA LEU A 146 5.99 -9.91 2.96
C LEU A 146 6.66 -11.27 2.85
N CYS A 147 7.74 -11.47 3.61
CA CYS A 147 8.43 -12.75 3.69
C CYS A 147 7.50 -13.88 4.16
N LEU A 148 7.67 -15.07 3.62
CA LEU A 148 6.92 -16.29 4.00
C LEU A 148 5.39 -16.15 3.87
N THR A 149 4.94 -15.27 2.98
CA THR A 149 3.51 -14.99 2.75
C THR A 149 3.20 -15.04 1.26
N ASP A 150 2.34 -15.98 0.84
CA ASP A 150 1.95 -16.13 -0.58
C ASP A 150 1.06 -14.98 -1.05
N HIS A 151 0.09 -14.59 -0.23
CA HIS A 151 -0.86 -13.50 -0.52
C HIS A 151 -0.94 -12.57 0.67
N THR A 152 -0.36 -11.39 0.53
CA THR A 152 -0.39 -10.39 1.60
C THR A 152 -1.78 -9.77 1.75
N PRO A 153 -2.17 -9.35 2.97
CA PRO A 153 -3.43 -8.64 3.19
C PRO A 153 -3.48 -7.33 2.41
N GLY A 154 -4.32 -7.28 1.38
CA GLY A 154 -4.46 -6.15 0.45
C GLY A 154 -4.14 -6.50 -1.01
N TYR A 155 -3.23 -7.43 -1.26
CA TYR A 155 -2.78 -7.78 -2.62
C TYR A 155 -3.91 -8.32 -3.50
N GLY A 156 -4.68 -9.31 -3.03
CA GLY A 156 -5.73 -9.94 -3.86
C GLY A 156 -6.80 -8.95 -4.35
N SER A 157 -7.19 -7.98 -3.52
CA SER A 157 -8.11 -6.91 -3.92
C SER A 157 -7.48 -5.96 -4.93
N ALA A 158 -6.21 -5.62 -4.77
CA ALA A 158 -5.47 -4.75 -5.70
C ALA A 158 -5.25 -5.46 -7.05
N ALA A 159 -4.87 -6.73 -7.05
CA ALA A 159 -4.72 -7.54 -8.25
C ALA A 159 -6.03 -7.65 -9.04
N LYS A 160 -7.16 -7.90 -8.36
CA LYS A 160 -8.49 -7.91 -8.98
C LYS A 160 -8.83 -6.54 -9.59
N TYR A 161 -8.54 -5.46 -8.89
CA TYR A 161 -8.78 -4.10 -9.38
C TYR A 161 -7.98 -3.84 -10.67
N ILE A 162 -6.67 -4.15 -10.67
CA ILE A 162 -5.80 -3.99 -11.83
C ILE A 162 -6.32 -4.79 -13.03
N ALA A 163 -6.65 -6.07 -12.83
CA ALA A 163 -7.19 -6.90 -13.88
C ALA A 163 -8.49 -6.33 -14.48
N THR A 164 -9.39 -5.84 -13.63
CA THR A 164 -10.67 -5.25 -14.06
C THR A 164 -10.47 -3.97 -14.86
N ILE A 165 -9.68 -3.03 -14.32
CA ILE A 165 -9.44 -1.73 -14.98
C ILE A 165 -8.67 -1.92 -16.29
N LEU A 166 -7.67 -2.78 -16.31
CA LEU A 166 -6.95 -3.06 -17.57
C LEU A 166 -7.84 -3.66 -18.64
N LYS A 167 -8.77 -4.55 -18.27
CA LYS A 167 -9.76 -5.09 -19.21
C LYS A 167 -10.61 -3.97 -19.81
N GLU A 168 -11.04 -3.01 -19.01
CA GLU A 168 -11.79 -1.83 -19.47
C GLU A 168 -10.92 -0.97 -20.41
N VAL A 169 -9.68 -0.68 -20.04
CA VAL A 169 -8.73 0.11 -20.86
C VAL A 169 -8.45 -0.57 -22.20
N ILE A 170 -8.22 -1.89 -22.20
CA ILE A 170 -7.98 -2.66 -23.42
C ILE A 170 -9.19 -2.58 -24.37
N ARG A 171 -10.40 -2.73 -23.83
CA ARG A 171 -11.63 -2.65 -24.62
C ARG A 171 -11.87 -1.26 -25.17
N ASP A 172 -11.69 -0.23 -24.34
CA ASP A 172 -11.83 1.17 -24.75
C ASP A 172 -10.81 1.52 -25.86
N SER A 173 -9.56 1.12 -25.71
CA SER A 173 -8.50 1.33 -26.71
C SER A 173 -8.80 0.64 -28.04
N SER A 174 -9.57 -0.44 -28.05
CA SER A 174 -9.91 -1.21 -29.24
C SER A 174 -11.09 -0.67 -30.05
N VAL A 175 -11.76 0.39 -29.57
CA VAL A 175 -12.95 0.96 -30.23
C VAL A 175 -12.61 1.62 -31.57
N TYR A 176 -11.41 2.18 -31.69
CA TYR A 176 -10.96 2.87 -32.90
C TYR A 176 -9.83 2.09 -33.60
N ASP A 177 -9.90 2.02 -34.91
CA ASP A 177 -8.81 1.48 -35.75
C ASP A 177 -7.76 2.58 -36.01
N ILE A 178 -7.12 3.01 -34.92
CA ILE A 178 -6.06 4.02 -34.91
C ILE A 178 -4.83 3.39 -34.26
N ARG A 179 -3.65 3.57 -34.87
CA ARG A 179 -2.40 3.15 -34.25
C ARG A 179 -2.20 3.88 -32.94
N SER A 180 -2.10 3.11 -31.87
CA SER A 180 -1.90 3.64 -30.52
C SER A 180 -1.10 2.68 -29.64
N VAL A 181 -0.38 3.25 -28.68
CA VAL A 181 0.25 2.49 -27.59
C VAL A 181 -0.21 3.09 -26.27
N THR A 182 -0.87 2.28 -25.45
CA THR A 182 -1.30 2.68 -24.12
C THR A 182 -0.37 2.07 -23.08
N VAL A 183 0.24 2.92 -22.24
CA VAL A 183 1.11 2.47 -21.14
C VAL A 183 0.40 2.70 -19.81
N ALA A 184 0.03 1.62 -19.15
CA ALA A 184 -0.55 1.63 -17.80
C ALA A 184 0.56 1.46 -16.77
N GLU A 185 0.82 2.51 -15.97
CA GLU A 185 1.75 2.45 -14.85
C GLU A 185 1.08 1.87 -13.62
N ILE A 186 1.72 0.88 -13.01
CA ILE A 186 1.20 0.11 -11.89
C ILE A 186 2.16 0.23 -10.71
N MET A 187 1.63 0.38 -9.50
CA MET A 187 2.41 0.38 -8.26
C MET A 187 3.21 -0.92 -8.09
N GLY A 188 4.30 -0.85 -7.36
CA GLY A 188 5.18 -1.97 -7.05
C GLY A 188 6.63 -1.63 -7.32
N ARG A 189 7.25 -0.83 -6.42
CA ARG A 189 8.61 -0.32 -6.59
C ARG A 189 9.67 -1.41 -6.62
N HIS A 190 9.54 -2.40 -5.76
CA HIS A 190 10.54 -3.43 -5.51
C HIS A 190 10.05 -4.83 -5.84
N ALA A 191 8.75 -5.00 -6.05
CA ALA A 191 8.10 -6.27 -6.32
C ALA A 191 7.07 -6.10 -7.45
N GLY A 192 7.20 -6.90 -8.49
CA GLY A 192 6.39 -6.82 -9.71
C GLY A 192 5.04 -7.56 -9.63
N TRP A 193 4.61 -8.01 -8.47
CA TRP A 193 3.39 -8.80 -8.32
C TRP A 193 2.13 -8.10 -8.83
N LEU A 194 2.00 -6.78 -8.57
CA LEU A 194 0.86 -6.01 -9.07
C LEU A 194 0.92 -5.82 -10.59
N ALA A 195 2.09 -5.49 -11.14
CA ALA A 195 2.27 -5.42 -12.58
C ALA A 195 2.05 -6.78 -13.24
N GLY A 196 2.54 -7.86 -12.61
CA GLY A 196 2.29 -9.24 -13.05
C GLY A 196 0.80 -9.62 -13.05
N ALA A 197 0.03 -9.12 -12.07
CA ALA A 197 -1.42 -9.34 -12.00
C ALA A 197 -2.19 -8.76 -13.22
N ALA A 198 -1.56 -7.87 -13.99
CA ALA A 198 -2.10 -7.35 -15.24
C ALA A 198 -2.43 -8.48 -16.25
N CYS A 199 -1.71 -9.61 -16.21
CA CYS A 199 -1.98 -10.76 -17.06
C CYS A 199 -3.38 -11.35 -16.85
N LEU A 200 -3.97 -11.15 -15.65
CA LEU A 200 -5.32 -11.61 -15.31
C LEU A 200 -6.44 -10.84 -16.04
N ALA A 201 -6.11 -9.75 -16.75
CA ALA A 201 -7.04 -9.10 -17.67
C ALA A 201 -7.33 -10.00 -18.90
N GLY A 202 -6.40 -10.87 -19.26
CA GLY A 202 -6.57 -11.85 -20.35
C GLY A 202 -7.55 -12.96 -19.97
N GLY A 203 -8.31 -13.41 -20.96
CA GLY A 203 -9.29 -14.50 -20.83
C GLY A 203 -10.03 -14.72 -22.14
N ASP A 204 -11.10 -15.48 -22.11
CA ASP A 204 -11.91 -15.80 -23.31
C ASP A 204 -12.52 -14.54 -23.97
N ASP A 205 -12.68 -13.48 -23.19
CA ASP A 205 -13.33 -12.22 -23.59
C ASP A 205 -12.37 -11.05 -23.80
N CYS A 206 -11.07 -11.20 -23.51
CA CYS A 206 -10.08 -10.13 -23.62
C CYS A 206 -8.67 -10.71 -23.80
N GLU A 207 -7.85 -10.12 -24.69
CA GLU A 207 -6.49 -10.62 -24.96
C GLU A 207 -5.49 -10.37 -23.83
N GLY A 208 -5.78 -9.42 -22.94
CA GLY A 208 -4.83 -8.96 -21.93
C GLY A 208 -3.79 -7.97 -22.46
N PRO A 209 -2.82 -7.51 -21.62
CA PRO A 209 -1.75 -6.64 -22.06
C PRO A 209 -0.74 -7.38 -22.95
N ASP A 210 -0.16 -6.67 -23.91
CA ASP A 210 0.84 -7.20 -24.84
C ASP A 210 2.22 -7.34 -24.24
N LEU A 211 2.56 -6.41 -23.34
CA LEU A 211 3.82 -6.39 -22.62
C LEU A 211 3.57 -6.11 -21.14
N ILE A 212 4.33 -6.79 -20.29
CA ILE A 212 4.37 -6.53 -18.85
C ILE A 212 5.83 -6.28 -18.47
N LEU A 213 6.10 -5.09 -17.94
CA LEU A 213 7.44 -4.69 -17.49
C LEU A 213 7.52 -4.76 -15.96
N LEU A 214 8.44 -5.58 -15.47
CA LEU A 214 8.60 -5.87 -14.04
C LEU A 214 9.86 -5.18 -13.50
N PRO A 215 9.87 -4.76 -12.22
CA PRO A 215 11.04 -4.12 -11.60
C PRO A 215 12.22 -5.08 -11.41
N GLU A 216 11.98 -6.38 -11.44
CA GLU A 216 12.99 -7.44 -11.33
C GLU A 216 13.79 -7.67 -12.62
N VAL A 217 13.28 -7.17 -13.75
CA VAL A 217 13.90 -7.37 -15.06
C VAL A 217 14.51 -6.05 -15.54
N PRO A 218 15.82 -5.98 -15.77
CA PRO A 218 16.44 -4.78 -16.29
C PRO A 218 15.84 -4.34 -17.62
N PHE A 219 15.49 -3.06 -17.74
CA PHE A 219 14.95 -2.48 -18.96
C PHE A 219 16.01 -2.33 -20.03
N ASP A 220 15.71 -2.86 -21.21
CA ASP A 220 16.53 -2.75 -22.42
C ASP A 220 15.73 -1.97 -23.46
N GLN A 221 16.14 -0.75 -23.72
CA GLN A 221 15.43 0.18 -24.60
C GLN A 221 15.30 -0.34 -26.02
N ASP A 222 16.37 -0.90 -26.58
CA ASP A 222 16.37 -1.34 -27.97
C ASP A 222 15.45 -2.55 -28.18
N LYS A 223 15.50 -3.52 -27.26
CA LYS A 223 14.60 -4.67 -27.28
C LYS A 223 13.14 -4.25 -27.08
N PHE A 224 12.90 -3.30 -26.20
CA PHE A 224 11.57 -2.77 -25.96
C PHE A 224 10.98 -2.13 -27.21
N LEU A 225 11.71 -1.21 -27.86
CA LEU A 225 11.27 -0.54 -29.06
C LEU A 225 11.07 -1.51 -30.23
N ALA A 226 11.99 -2.46 -30.42
CA ALA A 226 11.85 -3.50 -31.42
C ALA A 226 10.57 -4.33 -31.21
N LYS A 227 10.25 -4.65 -29.95
CA LYS A 227 9.04 -5.43 -29.63
C LYS A 227 7.76 -4.62 -29.84
N VAL A 228 7.74 -3.34 -29.49
CA VAL A 228 6.59 -2.46 -29.74
C VAL A 228 6.35 -2.31 -31.23
N ASP A 229 7.39 -2.08 -32.02
CA ASP A 229 7.28 -2.00 -33.50
C ASP A 229 6.76 -3.32 -34.11
N GLU A 230 7.26 -4.46 -33.66
CA GLU A 230 6.76 -5.79 -34.09
C GLU A 230 5.26 -5.93 -33.80
N LEU A 231 4.81 -5.54 -32.59
CA LEU A 231 3.40 -5.64 -32.21
C LEU A 231 2.53 -4.68 -33.02
N GLN A 232 2.97 -3.45 -33.26
CA GLN A 232 2.23 -2.48 -34.04
C GLN A 232 2.09 -2.83 -35.56
N ARG A 233 2.94 -3.73 -36.06
CA ARG A 233 2.76 -4.32 -37.43
C ARG A 233 1.66 -5.36 -37.48
N ARG A 234 1.26 -5.92 -36.34
CA ARG A 234 0.25 -6.99 -36.24
C ARG A 234 -1.12 -6.46 -35.82
N LYS A 235 -1.16 -5.38 -35.06
CA LYS A 235 -2.42 -4.81 -34.54
C LYS A 235 -2.30 -3.29 -34.34
N SER A 236 -3.43 -2.59 -34.39
CA SER A 236 -3.49 -1.14 -34.26
C SER A 236 -3.17 -0.68 -32.84
N ASN A 237 -3.68 -1.41 -31.82
CA ASN A 237 -3.59 -1.00 -30.42
C ASN A 237 -2.64 -1.93 -29.64
N VAL A 238 -1.64 -1.37 -29.00
CA VAL A 238 -0.70 -2.09 -28.14
C VAL A 238 -0.87 -1.62 -26.70
N ILE A 239 -1.02 -2.55 -25.77
CA ILE A 239 -1.23 -2.28 -24.35
C ILE A 239 -0.02 -2.77 -23.56
N ILE A 240 0.57 -1.87 -22.79
CA ILE A 240 1.75 -2.13 -21.97
C ILE A 240 1.39 -1.90 -20.50
N ALA A 241 1.58 -2.88 -19.65
CA ALA A 241 1.52 -2.74 -18.21
C ALA A 241 2.96 -2.60 -17.68
N ALA A 242 3.27 -1.52 -16.99
CA ALA A 242 4.61 -1.25 -16.49
C ALA A 242 4.60 -0.98 -14.99
N SER A 243 5.46 -1.64 -14.23
CA SER A 243 5.69 -1.28 -12.84
C SER A 243 6.35 0.10 -12.75
N GLU A 244 5.95 0.91 -11.76
CA GLU A 244 6.64 2.16 -11.41
C GLU A 244 8.12 1.94 -11.08
N GLY A 245 8.48 0.72 -10.66
CA GLY A 245 9.81 0.32 -10.21
C GLY A 245 10.73 -0.21 -11.31
N VAL A 246 10.36 -0.12 -12.59
CA VAL A 246 11.23 -0.55 -13.70
C VAL A 246 12.53 0.24 -13.71
N LYS A 247 13.66 -0.49 -13.89
CA LYS A 247 15.02 0.05 -13.83
C LYS A 247 15.81 -0.35 -15.06
N THR A 248 16.77 0.48 -15.42
CA THR A 248 17.86 0.17 -16.34
C THR A 248 18.84 -0.82 -15.72
N ALA A 249 19.76 -1.36 -16.53
CA ALA A 249 20.76 -2.35 -16.08
C ALA A 249 21.71 -1.82 -15.00
N ASP A 250 21.93 -0.51 -14.94
CA ASP A 250 22.73 0.17 -13.91
C ASP A 250 21.94 0.48 -12.63
N GLY A 251 20.65 0.13 -12.57
CA GLY A 251 19.78 0.29 -11.41
C GLY A 251 19.05 1.64 -11.34
N THR A 252 19.17 2.50 -12.36
CA THR A 252 18.45 3.78 -12.44
C THR A 252 16.98 3.55 -12.74
N TYR A 253 16.06 4.11 -11.96
CA TYR A 253 14.63 4.04 -12.24
C TYR A 253 14.26 4.86 -13.49
N LEU A 254 13.37 4.32 -14.32
CA LEU A 254 12.91 5.05 -15.52
C LEU A 254 12.22 6.36 -15.19
N CYS A 255 11.48 6.42 -14.09
CA CYS A 255 10.85 7.65 -13.63
C CYS A 255 11.86 8.75 -13.26
N ASP A 256 13.09 8.39 -12.85
CA ASP A 256 14.15 9.35 -12.54
C ASP A 256 14.74 10.00 -13.80
N LEU A 257 14.61 9.35 -14.95
CA LEU A 257 15.08 9.88 -16.24
C LEU A 257 14.19 11.01 -16.79
N VAL A 258 12.94 11.11 -16.34
CA VAL A 258 11.97 12.14 -16.76
C VAL A 258 11.90 13.29 -15.76
N SER A 259 12.17 13.00 -14.47
CA SER A 259 11.97 13.96 -13.39
C SER A 259 13.17 14.90 -13.24
N THR A 260 12.98 16.18 -13.55
CA THR A 260 13.95 17.25 -13.27
C THR A 260 13.96 17.72 -11.81
N ALA A 261 13.14 17.17 -10.93
CA ALA A 261 12.97 17.66 -9.58
C ALA A 261 13.05 16.53 -8.55
N GLY A 262 14.17 16.39 -7.88
CA GLY A 262 14.33 15.61 -6.66
C GLY A 262 13.57 16.21 -5.47
N GLN A 263 12.26 16.47 -5.59
CA GLN A 263 11.45 16.91 -4.47
C GLN A 263 11.13 15.72 -3.57
N LEU A 264 11.56 15.82 -2.33
CA LEU A 264 11.12 14.93 -1.26
C LEU A 264 9.74 15.40 -0.79
N ASP A 265 8.86 14.45 -0.48
CA ASP A 265 7.61 14.74 0.21
C ASP A 265 7.91 15.20 1.66
N ALA A 266 6.87 15.68 2.34
CA ALA A 266 6.97 16.13 3.73
C ALA A 266 7.50 15.03 4.70
N PHE A 267 7.70 13.82 4.22
CA PHE A 267 8.13 12.64 5.00
C PHE A 267 9.52 12.14 4.60
N GLY A 268 10.21 12.88 3.70
CA GLY A 268 11.57 12.52 3.25
C GLY A 268 11.61 11.37 2.22
N HIS A 269 10.48 10.98 1.64
CA HIS A 269 10.43 10.08 0.50
C HIS A 269 10.47 10.89 -0.81
N LYS A 270 10.96 10.31 -1.91
CA LYS A 270 10.77 10.92 -3.23
C LYS A 270 9.27 11.15 -3.45
N ALA A 271 8.88 12.41 -3.63
CA ALA A 271 7.48 12.85 -3.63
C ALA A 271 6.63 12.18 -4.71
N VAL A 272 7.23 11.78 -5.82
CA VAL A 272 6.55 11.14 -6.93
C VAL A 272 7.46 10.06 -7.52
N LEU A 273 7.02 8.81 -7.49
CA LEU A 273 7.61 7.72 -8.26
C LEU A 273 6.86 7.45 -9.55
N SER A 274 5.85 8.23 -9.88
CA SER A 274 5.18 8.17 -11.17
C SER A 274 6.04 8.85 -12.24
N GLY A 275 6.07 8.27 -13.43
CA GLY A 275 6.83 8.79 -14.56
C GLY A 275 7.40 7.72 -15.47
N THR A 276 7.34 6.46 -15.06
CA THR A 276 7.74 5.32 -15.91
C THR A 276 6.88 5.28 -17.18
N SER A 277 5.55 5.43 -17.08
CA SER A 277 4.67 5.48 -18.23
C SER A 277 4.97 6.66 -19.14
N ARG A 278 5.28 7.82 -18.56
CA ARG A 278 5.63 8.99 -19.34
C ARG A 278 6.94 8.79 -20.10
N TYR A 279 7.99 8.28 -19.43
CA TYR A 279 9.24 7.95 -20.10
C TYR A 279 9.03 7.01 -21.28
N LEU A 280 8.27 5.93 -21.08
CA LEU A 280 8.01 4.95 -22.13
C LEU A 280 7.17 5.55 -23.26
N SER A 281 6.18 6.39 -22.97
CA SER A 281 5.37 7.06 -23.99
C SER A 281 6.17 8.05 -24.80
N ASP A 282 6.98 8.90 -24.15
CA ASP A 282 7.84 9.86 -24.82
C ASP A 282 8.87 9.13 -25.70
N LEU A 283 9.46 8.03 -25.20
CA LEU A 283 10.39 7.20 -25.96
C LEU A 283 9.75 6.56 -27.21
N ILE A 284 8.53 6.04 -27.09
CA ILE A 284 7.79 5.45 -28.22
C ILE A 284 7.46 6.54 -29.24
N HIS A 285 6.96 7.70 -28.77
CA HIS A 285 6.63 8.80 -29.64
C HIS A 285 7.84 9.26 -30.46
N ASP A 286 8.98 9.48 -29.79
CA ASP A 286 10.19 10.00 -30.43
C ASP A 286 10.84 9.01 -31.43
N LYS A 287 10.72 7.72 -31.18
CA LYS A 287 11.43 6.69 -31.95
C LYS A 287 10.56 5.98 -32.98
N LEU A 288 9.26 5.83 -32.72
CA LEU A 288 8.35 5.07 -33.57
C LEU A 288 7.28 5.96 -34.23
N ASN A 289 7.26 7.27 -33.91
CA ASN A 289 6.29 8.24 -34.44
C ASN A 289 4.83 7.79 -34.24
N CYS A 290 4.52 7.33 -33.03
CA CYS A 290 3.21 6.82 -32.62
C CYS A 290 2.63 7.61 -31.45
#